data_ed9640c0d2b9d4d9f6ffd7e6e59062bf
#
_entry.id   ed9640c0d2b9d4d9f6ffd7e6e59062bf
#
_cell.length_a   1.000
_cell.length_b   1.000
_cell.length_c   1.000
_cell.angle_alpha   90.00
_cell.angle_beta   90.00
_cell.angle_gamma   90.00
#
_symmetry.space_group_name_H-M   'P 1'
#
loop_
_entity.id
_entity.type
_entity.pdbx_description
1 polymer ?
#
loop_
_entity_poly.entity_id
_entity_poly.type
_entity_poly.pdbx_seq_one_letter_code
_entity_poly.pdbx_strand_id
1 'polypeptide(L)'
;MVQIIIACAMVVILCIVSSNVLYKLGVPTLLIFLALGMLCGSDAIGGIYFDNYEIAKNVCSVGLVFIMFFGGFGTSWKTAKPVIAPSILMSTVGTLITAGLVGVFCSLVFGIGWIEGMLIGSVVASTDAASVFAILRSRKLNLKGGLAPILEIESGSNDPVAYMMTIIFMSLLSGSGDVSIPVMLAKQLIFGLGIGALLGKITAFILRKVDFKIEGLYPIFVVAVGLLSYGLTEWVGGNGYLSVYLTGIIVGNSKIKHKKSLVHFLDGISWLMQIMIFFCLGLLSFPSKFGTVILPALAISAFLIFVARPIATFGILSWFKFPIKQQIFISWVGLRGAASIVFAIFAMTGDAVLQYDIFHIIFIVALISVSLQGTLLPTMAKKLDLVDDSTPVLKTITDYEEEHNTQLLEYEVKENSSILNQTLLEADIPEGVLIVMIKRNNEIVIPNGSTVIMLGDILVLSGIDTDEFNL
;
A
#
# COMPACT_ATOMS: atom_id res chain seq x y z
N MET A 1 17.79 16.33 -20.51
CA MET A 1 17.27 16.60 -19.15
C MET A 1 15.88 17.26 -19.20
N VAL A 2 15.70 18.44 -19.85
CA VAL A 2 14.40 19.14 -19.89
C VAL A 2 13.27 18.28 -20.46
N GLN A 3 13.50 17.58 -21.57
CA GLN A 3 12.51 16.68 -22.19
C GLN A 3 12.07 15.55 -21.26
N ILE A 4 13.00 14.97 -20.46
CA ILE A 4 12.68 13.93 -19.49
C ILE A 4 11.80 14.50 -18.37
N ILE A 5 12.11 15.70 -17.88
CA ILE A 5 11.29 16.35 -16.84
C ILE A 5 9.87 16.60 -17.35
N ILE A 6 9.74 17.13 -18.58
CA ILE A 6 8.43 17.36 -19.21
C ILE A 6 7.67 16.04 -19.37
N ALA A 7 8.33 14.99 -19.87
CA ALA A 7 7.72 13.68 -20.04
C ALA A 7 7.23 13.10 -18.69
N CYS A 8 8.07 13.12 -17.65
CA CYS A 8 7.68 12.67 -16.31
C CYS A 8 6.50 13.47 -15.75
N ALA A 9 6.51 14.79 -15.87
CA ALA A 9 5.41 15.63 -15.41
C ALA A 9 4.11 15.33 -16.15
N MET A 10 4.16 15.20 -17.48
CA MET A 10 3.00 14.84 -18.31
C MET A 10 2.43 13.46 -17.92
N VAL A 11 3.31 12.47 -17.70
CA VAL A 11 2.90 11.13 -17.28
C VAL A 11 2.14 11.19 -15.96
N VAL A 12 2.69 11.86 -14.94
CA VAL A 12 2.02 11.97 -13.62
C VAL A 12 0.67 12.66 -13.77
N ILE A 13 0.59 13.76 -14.52
CA ILE A 13 -0.68 14.48 -14.77
C ILE A 13 -1.68 13.56 -15.48
N LEU A 14 -1.26 12.87 -16.55
CA LEU A 14 -2.12 11.93 -17.28
C LEU A 14 -2.61 10.80 -16.41
N CYS A 15 -1.75 10.23 -15.57
CA CYS A 15 -2.13 9.18 -14.61
C CYS A 15 -3.19 9.68 -13.64
N ILE A 16 -3.01 10.87 -13.05
CA ILE A 16 -3.96 11.45 -12.10
C ILE A 16 -5.31 11.75 -12.77
N VAL A 17 -5.29 12.42 -13.92
CA VAL A 17 -6.52 12.78 -14.64
C VAL A 17 -7.27 11.52 -15.10
N SER A 18 -6.55 10.57 -15.71
CA SER A 18 -7.14 9.32 -16.19
C SER A 18 -7.72 8.49 -15.03
N SER A 19 -7.06 8.46 -13.88
CA SER A 19 -7.55 7.74 -12.70
C SER A 19 -8.91 8.28 -12.23
N ASN A 20 -9.07 9.60 -12.19
CA ASN A 20 -10.32 10.24 -11.77
C ASN A 20 -11.49 9.95 -12.72
N VAL A 21 -11.22 9.88 -14.03
CA VAL A 21 -12.24 9.57 -15.04
C VAL A 21 -12.66 8.10 -14.98
N LEU A 22 -11.69 7.18 -14.94
CA LEU A 22 -11.92 5.75 -15.03
C LEU A 22 -12.31 5.12 -13.68
N TYR A 23 -12.01 5.77 -12.55
CA TYR A 23 -12.53 5.40 -11.24
C TYR A 23 -14.05 5.30 -11.22
N LYS A 24 -14.75 6.20 -11.93
CA LYS A 24 -16.22 6.17 -12.09
C LYS A 24 -16.70 4.93 -12.86
N LEU A 25 -15.86 4.36 -13.72
CA LEU A 25 -16.16 3.13 -14.47
C LEU A 25 -15.86 1.85 -13.67
N GLY A 26 -15.24 1.97 -12.49
CA GLY A 26 -14.88 0.85 -11.63
C GLY A 26 -13.66 0.05 -12.10
N VAL A 27 -12.84 0.63 -12.96
CA VAL A 27 -11.56 0.04 -13.38
C VAL A 27 -10.52 0.30 -12.28
N PRO A 28 -9.76 -0.71 -11.84
CA PRO A 28 -8.69 -0.51 -10.88
C PRO A 28 -7.66 0.50 -11.39
N THR A 29 -7.39 1.54 -10.61
CA THR A 29 -6.51 2.66 -10.99
C THR A 29 -5.12 2.21 -11.45
N LEU A 30 -4.60 1.16 -10.83
CA LEU A 30 -3.27 0.62 -11.14
C LEU A 30 -3.17 0.05 -12.56
N LEU A 31 -4.26 -0.53 -13.08
CA LEU A 31 -4.31 -0.98 -14.48
C LEU A 31 -4.19 0.17 -15.46
N ILE A 32 -4.69 1.34 -15.07
CA ILE A 32 -4.60 2.55 -15.91
C ILE A 32 -3.16 3.00 -16.03
N PHE A 33 -2.42 3.04 -14.93
CA PHE A 33 -1.01 3.45 -14.92
C PHE A 33 -0.17 2.50 -15.76
N LEU A 34 -0.43 1.21 -15.63
CA LEU A 34 0.21 0.16 -16.39
C LEU A 34 -0.10 0.28 -17.90
N ALA A 35 -1.38 0.47 -18.25
CA ALA A 35 -1.80 0.67 -19.64
C ALA A 35 -1.20 1.92 -20.25
N LEU A 36 -1.11 3.04 -19.51
CA LEU A 36 -0.46 4.26 -19.97
C LEU A 36 1.04 4.03 -20.20
N GLY A 37 1.72 3.29 -19.33
CA GLY A 37 3.10 2.88 -19.54
C GLY A 37 3.29 2.10 -20.83
N MET A 38 2.42 1.11 -21.08
CA MET A 38 2.43 0.32 -22.33
C MET A 38 2.19 1.21 -23.56
N LEU A 39 1.22 2.13 -23.50
CA LEU A 39 0.92 3.04 -24.61
C LEU A 39 2.07 4.01 -24.91
N CYS A 40 2.86 4.38 -23.93
CA CYS A 40 4.05 5.21 -24.10
C CYS A 40 5.26 4.39 -24.60
N GLY A 41 5.23 3.07 -24.48
CA GLY A 41 6.31 2.17 -24.86
C GLY A 41 6.59 2.12 -26.37
N SER A 42 7.66 1.41 -26.72
CA SER A 42 8.16 1.30 -28.11
C SER A 42 7.21 0.58 -29.06
N ASP A 43 6.43 -0.39 -28.55
CA ASP A 43 5.49 -1.20 -29.34
C ASP A 43 4.14 -0.51 -29.55
N ALA A 44 3.98 0.72 -29.03
CA ALA A 44 2.73 1.47 -29.08
C ALA A 44 2.97 2.92 -29.60
N ILE A 45 2.01 3.82 -29.38
CA ILE A 45 1.97 5.16 -29.95
C ILE A 45 3.12 6.05 -29.45
N GLY A 46 3.57 5.85 -28.19
CA GLY A 46 4.55 6.72 -27.55
C GLY A 46 5.98 6.56 -28.04
N GLY A 47 6.34 5.38 -28.57
CA GLY A 47 7.65 5.12 -29.17
C GLY A 47 8.85 5.24 -28.21
N ILE A 48 8.62 5.25 -26.89
CA ILE A 48 9.71 5.35 -25.91
C ILE A 48 10.31 3.95 -25.74
N TYR A 49 11.54 3.77 -26.22
CA TYR A 49 12.27 2.52 -26.02
C TYR A 49 12.90 2.50 -24.63
N PHE A 50 12.42 1.59 -23.78
CA PHE A 50 12.94 1.36 -22.44
C PHE A 50 13.08 -0.14 -22.18
N ASP A 51 14.31 -0.64 -22.20
CA ASP A 51 14.66 -2.05 -22.03
C ASP A 51 15.82 -2.20 -21.01
N ASN A 52 15.76 -1.43 -19.93
CA ASN A 52 16.80 -1.48 -18.92
C ASN A 52 16.24 -1.97 -17.59
N TYR A 53 16.34 -3.29 -17.39
CA TYR A 53 15.88 -3.96 -16.16
C TYR A 53 16.62 -3.46 -14.91
N GLU A 54 17.89 -3.07 -14.99
CA GLU A 54 18.66 -2.54 -13.85
C GLU A 54 18.11 -1.20 -13.36
N ILE A 55 17.84 -0.27 -14.28
CA ILE A 55 17.22 1.02 -13.93
C ILE A 55 15.82 0.76 -13.38
N ALA A 56 15.02 -0.09 -14.03
CA ALA A 56 13.68 -0.43 -13.58
C ALA A 56 13.70 -1.07 -12.17
N LYS A 57 14.63 -2.00 -11.90
CA LYS A 57 14.83 -2.61 -10.59
C LYS A 57 15.08 -1.54 -9.52
N ASN A 58 16.04 -0.64 -9.76
CA ASN A 58 16.41 0.38 -8.78
C ASN A 58 15.25 1.33 -8.49
N VAL A 59 14.57 1.83 -9.52
CA VAL A 59 13.41 2.71 -9.40
C VAL A 59 12.26 2.03 -8.67
N CYS A 60 11.91 0.80 -9.09
CA CYS A 60 10.80 0.06 -8.49
C CYS A 60 11.13 -0.40 -7.05
N SER A 61 12.39 -0.73 -6.76
CA SER A 61 12.81 -1.09 -5.40
C SER A 61 12.60 0.06 -4.42
N VAL A 62 13.03 1.27 -4.79
CA VAL A 62 12.80 2.46 -3.96
C VAL A 62 11.30 2.72 -3.77
N GLY A 63 10.52 2.62 -4.84
CA GLY A 63 9.07 2.78 -4.75
C GLY A 63 8.43 1.73 -3.82
N LEU A 64 8.87 0.47 -3.92
CA LEU A 64 8.36 -0.60 -3.07
C LEU A 64 8.71 -0.38 -1.59
N VAL A 65 9.88 0.19 -1.27
CA VAL A 65 10.25 0.59 0.10
C VAL A 65 9.20 1.52 0.70
N PHE A 66 8.75 2.55 -0.03
CA PHE A 66 7.74 3.48 0.46
C PHE A 66 6.37 2.81 0.63
N ILE A 67 5.97 1.98 -0.33
CA ILE A 67 4.69 1.25 -0.26
C ILE A 67 4.69 0.31 0.94
N MET A 68 5.77 -0.44 1.17
CA MET A 68 5.92 -1.36 2.29
C MET A 68 5.95 -0.63 3.64
N PHE A 69 6.67 0.50 3.71
CA PHE A 69 6.68 1.32 4.93
C PHE A 69 5.29 1.84 5.26
N PHE A 70 4.59 2.39 4.28
CA PHE A 70 3.24 2.91 4.45
C PHE A 70 2.24 1.82 4.83
N GLY A 71 2.30 0.65 4.17
CA GLY A 71 1.50 -0.52 4.53
C GLY A 71 1.71 -0.95 5.98
N GLY A 72 2.98 -1.04 6.42
CA GLY A 72 3.32 -1.32 7.81
C GLY A 72 2.82 -0.24 8.77
N PHE A 73 3.01 1.04 8.42
CA PHE A 73 2.56 2.18 9.22
C PHE A 73 1.04 2.22 9.40
N GLY A 74 0.28 1.81 8.37
CA GLY A 74 -1.18 1.71 8.37
C GLY A 74 -1.71 0.55 9.21
N THR A 75 -0.94 -0.52 9.38
CA THR A 75 -1.37 -1.74 10.08
C THR A 75 -1.62 -1.47 11.57
N SER A 76 -2.89 -1.54 12.00
CA SER A 76 -3.28 -1.32 13.40
C SER A 76 -3.11 -2.59 14.24
N TRP A 77 -2.22 -2.57 15.24
CA TRP A 77 -2.02 -3.69 16.15
C TRP A 77 -3.28 -4.10 16.91
N LYS A 78 -4.13 -3.15 17.25
CA LYS A 78 -5.37 -3.38 17.99
C LYS A 78 -6.36 -4.22 17.19
N THR A 79 -6.51 -3.93 15.90
CA THR A 79 -7.40 -4.67 14.99
C THR A 79 -6.75 -5.97 14.49
N ALA A 80 -5.42 -5.99 14.39
CA ALA A 80 -4.61 -7.12 13.96
C ALA A 80 -4.58 -8.26 14.99
N LYS A 81 -4.50 -7.93 16.28
CA LYS A 81 -4.28 -8.91 17.38
C LYS A 81 -5.17 -10.15 17.34
N PRO A 82 -6.50 -10.06 17.08
CA PRO A 82 -7.37 -11.24 17.05
C PRO A 82 -7.07 -12.21 15.90
N VAL A 83 -6.50 -11.71 14.80
CA VAL A 83 -6.29 -12.44 13.55
C VAL A 83 -4.81 -12.64 13.19
N ILE A 84 -3.89 -12.28 14.09
CA ILE A 84 -2.46 -12.28 13.82
C ILE A 84 -1.90 -13.66 13.48
N ALA A 85 -2.32 -14.70 14.21
CA ALA A 85 -1.82 -16.05 14.00
C ALA A 85 -2.23 -16.61 12.63
N PRO A 86 -3.51 -16.59 12.21
CA PRO A 86 -3.89 -17.02 10.87
C PRO A 86 -3.24 -16.15 9.78
N SER A 87 -3.12 -14.82 9.97
CA SER A 87 -2.50 -13.93 8.98
C SER A 87 -1.01 -14.22 8.79
N ILE A 88 -0.24 -14.43 9.87
CA ILE A 88 1.18 -14.77 9.78
C ILE A 88 1.36 -16.14 9.12
N LEU A 89 0.55 -17.14 9.46
CA LEU A 89 0.63 -18.44 8.80
C LEU A 89 0.26 -18.36 7.32
N MET A 90 -0.73 -17.54 6.95
CA MET A 90 -1.07 -17.30 5.55
C MET A 90 0.07 -16.60 4.80
N SER A 91 0.67 -15.58 5.40
CA SER A 91 1.77 -14.82 4.77
C SER A 91 3.10 -15.57 4.72
N THR A 92 3.30 -16.61 5.55
CA THR A 92 4.53 -17.41 5.57
C THR A 92 4.30 -18.77 4.94
N VAL A 93 3.67 -19.69 5.67
CA VAL A 93 3.41 -21.07 5.21
C VAL A 93 2.51 -21.08 3.97
N GLY A 94 1.48 -20.23 3.93
CA GLY A 94 0.57 -20.11 2.78
C GLY A 94 1.31 -19.65 1.52
N THR A 95 2.23 -18.70 1.67
CA THR A 95 3.08 -18.20 0.57
C THR A 95 4.04 -19.30 0.10
N LEU A 96 4.68 -20.04 1.02
CA LEU A 96 5.53 -21.19 0.70
C LEU A 96 4.77 -22.29 -0.04
N ILE A 97 3.57 -22.66 0.42
CA ILE A 97 2.71 -23.65 -0.23
C ILE A 97 2.34 -23.18 -1.65
N THR A 98 1.90 -21.91 -1.77
CA THR A 98 1.51 -21.34 -3.07
C THR A 98 2.70 -21.34 -4.04
N ALA A 99 3.87 -20.87 -3.60
CA ALA A 99 5.09 -20.85 -4.39
C ALA A 99 5.52 -22.27 -4.81
N GLY A 100 5.50 -23.21 -3.87
CA GLY A 100 5.85 -24.60 -4.13
C GLY A 100 4.91 -25.27 -5.14
N LEU A 101 3.59 -25.12 -4.97
CA LEU A 101 2.61 -25.70 -5.89
C LEU A 101 2.74 -25.12 -7.30
N VAL A 102 2.89 -23.79 -7.43
CA VAL A 102 3.10 -23.15 -8.73
C VAL A 102 4.43 -23.56 -9.33
N GLY A 103 5.49 -23.66 -8.53
CA GLY A 103 6.82 -24.12 -8.99
C GLY A 103 6.78 -25.53 -9.54
N VAL A 104 6.16 -26.47 -8.81
CA VAL A 104 5.93 -27.85 -9.27
C VAL A 104 5.12 -27.86 -10.57
N PHE A 105 4.02 -27.12 -10.62
CA PHE A 105 3.19 -27.00 -11.81
C PHE A 105 4.00 -26.54 -13.03
N CYS A 106 4.77 -25.46 -12.87
CA CYS A 106 5.61 -24.93 -13.95
C CYS A 106 6.63 -25.96 -14.44
N SER A 107 7.29 -26.67 -13.53
CA SER A 107 8.28 -27.70 -13.89
C SER A 107 7.64 -28.89 -14.63
N LEU A 108 6.47 -29.34 -14.19
CA LEU A 108 5.79 -30.47 -14.79
C LEU A 108 5.12 -30.17 -16.13
N VAL A 109 4.51 -28.97 -16.23
CA VAL A 109 3.69 -28.61 -17.41
C VAL A 109 4.55 -28.01 -18.53
N PHE A 110 5.52 -27.16 -18.15
CA PHE A 110 6.37 -26.50 -19.16
C PHE A 110 7.73 -27.17 -19.37
N GLY A 111 8.07 -28.19 -18.57
CA GLY A 111 9.33 -28.92 -18.70
C GLY A 111 10.56 -28.09 -18.31
N ILE A 112 10.39 -27.00 -17.53
CA ILE A 112 11.49 -26.17 -17.05
C ILE A 112 12.20 -26.80 -15.86
N GLY A 113 13.44 -26.36 -15.63
CA GLY A 113 14.21 -26.80 -14.47
C GLY A 113 13.49 -26.54 -13.15
N TRP A 114 13.63 -27.46 -12.19
CA TRP A 114 12.95 -27.41 -10.91
C TRP A 114 13.18 -26.07 -10.17
N ILE A 115 14.42 -25.57 -10.17
CA ILE A 115 14.78 -24.32 -9.49
C ILE A 115 14.15 -23.11 -10.19
N GLU A 116 14.12 -23.09 -11.52
CA GLU A 116 13.47 -22.02 -12.29
C GLU A 116 11.95 -22.03 -12.07
N GLY A 117 11.32 -23.21 -12.02
CA GLY A 117 9.93 -23.34 -11.67
C GLY A 117 9.63 -22.76 -10.27
N MET A 118 10.47 -23.09 -9.28
CA MET A 118 10.35 -22.54 -7.92
C MET A 118 10.58 -21.03 -7.88
N LEU A 119 11.46 -20.48 -8.72
CA LEU A 119 11.63 -19.04 -8.86
C LEU A 119 10.36 -18.37 -9.37
N ILE A 120 9.72 -18.91 -10.43
CA ILE A 120 8.44 -18.38 -10.93
C ILE A 120 7.36 -18.45 -9.84
N GLY A 121 7.28 -19.58 -9.14
CA GLY A 121 6.37 -19.76 -8.00
C GLY A 121 6.58 -18.73 -6.89
N SER A 122 7.83 -18.46 -6.55
CA SER A 122 8.20 -17.48 -5.50
C SER A 122 7.78 -16.06 -5.86
N VAL A 123 8.08 -15.66 -7.10
CA VAL A 123 7.75 -14.34 -7.62
C VAL A 123 6.23 -14.12 -7.64
N VAL A 124 5.47 -15.12 -8.07
CA VAL A 124 4.01 -15.00 -8.17
C VAL A 124 3.29 -15.17 -6.83
N ALA A 125 3.98 -15.61 -5.77
CA ALA A 125 3.32 -15.88 -4.49
C ALA A 125 2.96 -14.61 -3.67
N SER A 126 3.57 -13.47 -3.94
CA SER A 126 3.23 -12.17 -3.35
C SER A 126 1.80 -11.74 -3.72
N THR A 127 1.04 -11.15 -2.78
CA THR A 127 -0.33 -10.64 -3.01
C THR A 127 -0.41 -9.14 -2.74
N ASP A 128 -1.41 -8.47 -3.32
CA ASP A 128 -1.58 -7.02 -3.27
C ASP A 128 -2.91 -6.62 -2.60
N ALA A 129 -2.88 -6.35 -1.29
CA ALA A 129 -4.04 -5.84 -0.57
C ALA A 129 -4.37 -4.38 -0.91
N ALA A 130 -3.39 -3.57 -1.34
CA ALA A 130 -3.66 -2.18 -1.69
C ALA A 130 -4.67 -2.09 -2.83
N SER A 131 -4.51 -2.91 -3.88
CA SER A 131 -5.50 -3.05 -4.97
C SER A 131 -6.86 -3.51 -4.46
N VAL A 132 -6.87 -4.49 -3.54
CA VAL A 132 -8.12 -5.01 -2.95
C VAL A 132 -8.89 -3.91 -2.24
N PHE A 133 -8.22 -3.18 -1.34
CA PHE A 133 -8.86 -2.10 -0.58
C PHE A 133 -9.22 -0.91 -1.46
N ALA A 134 -8.44 -0.58 -2.48
CA ALA A 134 -8.79 0.45 -3.45
C ALA A 134 -10.13 0.10 -4.16
N ILE A 135 -10.30 -1.17 -4.59
CA ILE A 135 -11.53 -1.64 -5.22
C ILE A 135 -12.72 -1.63 -4.24
N LEU A 136 -12.54 -2.12 -3.01
CA LEU A 136 -13.61 -2.14 -2.00
C LEU A 136 -14.06 -0.73 -1.64
N ARG A 137 -13.11 0.20 -1.45
CA ARG A 137 -13.39 1.62 -1.17
C ARG A 137 -14.14 2.30 -2.30
N SER A 138 -13.72 2.08 -3.55
CA SER A 138 -14.40 2.65 -4.73
C SER A 138 -15.88 2.25 -4.82
N ARG A 139 -16.21 1.08 -4.26
CA ARG A 139 -17.58 0.55 -4.20
C ARG A 139 -18.26 0.77 -2.86
N LYS A 140 -17.63 1.49 -1.93
CA LYS A 140 -18.11 1.74 -0.56
C LYS A 140 -18.51 0.47 0.19
N LEU A 141 -17.71 -0.58 0.08
CA LEU A 141 -17.95 -1.88 0.68
C LEU A 141 -17.02 -2.11 1.88
N ASN A 142 -17.60 -2.48 3.02
CA ASN A 142 -16.89 -2.99 4.19
C ASN A 142 -16.98 -4.50 4.26
N LEU A 143 -15.99 -5.13 4.88
CA LEU A 143 -15.94 -6.57 5.07
C LEU A 143 -16.26 -6.96 6.51
N LYS A 144 -17.13 -7.95 6.68
CA LYS A 144 -17.49 -8.57 7.98
C LYS A 144 -16.35 -9.45 8.54
N GLY A 145 -16.40 -9.72 9.84
CA GLY A 145 -15.70 -10.83 10.48
C GLY A 145 -14.16 -10.75 10.51
N GLY A 146 -13.61 -9.54 10.55
CA GLY A 146 -12.15 -9.36 10.64
C GLY A 146 -11.38 -9.69 9.37
N LEU A 147 -12.06 -9.80 8.22
CA LEU A 147 -11.44 -10.11 6.93
C LEU A 147 -10.47 -9.03 6.47
N ALA A 148 -10.80 -7.74 6.69
CA ALA A 148 -9.93 -6.66 6.29
C ALA A 148 -8.55 -6.71 6.98
N PRO A 149 -8.44 -6.83 8.31
CA PRO A 149 -7.15 -7.01 8.98
C PRO A 149 -6.36 -8.26 8.53
N ILE A 150 -7.04 -9.39 8.23
CA ILE A 150 -6.36 -10.58 7.73
C ILE A 150 -5.69 -10.30 6.39
N LEU A 151 -6.43 -9.73 5.44
CA LEU A 151 -5.93 -9.43 4.10
C LEU A 151 -4.78 -8.40 4.14
N GLU A 152 -4.89 -7.39 5.00
CA GLU A 152 -3.87 -6.37 5.18
C GLU A 152 -2.56 -6.95 5.70
N ILE A 153 -2.62 -7.75 6.78
CA ILE A 153 -1.43 -8.35 7.39
C ILE A 153 -0.85 -9.43 6.47
N GLU A 154 -1.70 -10.27 5.89
CA GLU A 154 -1.25 -11.31 4.97
C GLU A 154 -0.43 -10.69 3.83
N SER A 155 -1.00 -9.72 3.14
CA SER A 155 -0.37 -9.10 1.98
C SER A 155 0.90 -8.33 2.35
N GLY A 156 0.87 -7.50 3.41
CA GLY A 156 2.05 -6.75 3.82
C GLY A 156 3.22 -7.63 4.29
N SER A 157 2.92 -8.84 4.80
CA SER A 157 3.94 -9.76 5.32
C SER A 157 4.38 -10.81 4.30
N ASN A 158 3.61 -11.11 3.26
CA ASN A 158 3.99 -12.11 2.26
C ASN A 158 5.00 -11.59 1.23
N ASP A 159 5.05 -10.28 0.97
CA ASP A 159 6.03 -9.69 0.05
C ASP A 159 7.46 -9.92 0.52
N PRO A 160 7.83 -9.67 1.79
CA PRO A 160 9.15 -10.04 2.30
C PRO A 160 9.47 -11.53 2.18
N VAL A 161 8.48 -12.42 2.33
CA VAL A 161 8.66 -13.88 2.20
C VAL A 161 8.88 -14.26 0.73
N ALA A 162 8.08 -13.70 -0.18
CA ALA A 162 8.22 -13.91 -1.62
C ALA A 162 9.59 -13.40 -2.12
N TYR A 163 10.00 -12.21 -1.68
CA TYR A 163 11.33 -11.66 -1.96
C TYR A 163 12.44 -12.59 -1.49
N MET A 164 12.36 -13.05 -0.23
CA MET A 164 13.35 -13.96 0.36
C MET A 164 13.49 -15.24 -0.48
N MET A 165 12.40 -15.86 -0.88
CA MET A 165 12.42 -17.05 -1.74
C MET A 165 13.00 -16.73 -3.12
N THR A 166 12.61 -15.60 -3.72
CA THR A 166 13.12 -15.17 -5.02
C THR A 166 14.64 -15.07 -5.00
N ILE A 167 15.22 -14.38 -4.01
CA ILE A 167 16.67 -14.24 -3.88
C ILE A 167 17.38 -15.59 -3.67
N ILE A 168 16.77 -16.49 -2.90
CA ILE A 168 17.32 -17.84 -2.67
C ILE A 168 17.36 -18.63 -3.97
N PHE A 169 16.26 -18.69 -4.72
CA PHE A 169 16.22 -19.46 -5.97
C PHE A 169 17.08 -18.82 -7.07
N MET A 170 17.21 -17.48 -7.09
CA MET A 170 18.16 -16.81 -7.96
C MET A 170 19.60 -17.21 -7.63
N SER A 171 19.97 -17.20 -6.35
CA SER A 171 21.30 -17.61 -5.91
C SER A 171 21.62 -19.06 -6.27
N LEU A 172 20.63 -19.96 -6.19
CA LEU A 172 20.77 -21.36 -6.60
C LEU A 172 20.94 -21.51 -8.13
N LEU A 173 20.24 -20.69 -8.92
CA LEU A 173 20.37 -20.71 -10.38
C LEU A 173 21.70 -20.15 -10.87
N SER A 174 22.23 -19.12 -10.19
CA SER A 174 23.52 -18.51 -10.54
C SER A 174 24.73 -19.38 -10.20
N GLY A 175 24.52 -20.57 -9.61
CA GLY A 175 25.59 -21.53 -9.33
C GLY A 175 26.63 -21.06 -8.33
N SER A 176 26.31 -20.08 -7.49
CA SER A 176 27.17 -19.58 -6.39
C SER A 176 27.26 -20.66 -5.29
N GLY A 177 27.99 -21.72 -5.59
CA GLY A 177 28.01 -23.05 -4.96
C GLY A 177 28.38 -23.14 -3.48
N ASP A 178 28.75 -22.04 -2.82
CA ASP A 178 29.14 -22.03 -1.39
C ASP A 178 28.10 -21.37 -0.47
N VAL A 179 26.95 -20.94 -0.98
CA VAL A 179 25.97 -20.26 -0.13
C VAL A 179 25.07 -21.28 0.57
N SER A 180 25.29 -21.46 1.86
CA SER A 180 24.38 -22.27 2.69
C SER A 180 23.01 -21.59 2.79
N ILE A 181 21.98 -22.20 2.18
CA ILE A 181 20.57 -21.72 2.22
C ILE A 181 20.12 -21.43 3.66
N PRO A 182 20.36 -22.29 4.67
CA PRO A 182 19.99 -21.98 6.06
C PRO A 182 20.63 -20.72 6.60
N VAL A 183 21.90 -20.45 6.25
CA VAL A 183 22.61 -19.23 6.67
C VAL A 183 22.00 -17.99 6.01
N MET A 184 21.65 -18.08 4.73
CA MET A 184 21.01 -17.00 4.00
C MET A 184 19.63 -16.68 4.57
N LEU A 185 18.81 -17.71 4.83
CA LEU A 185 17.52 -17.56 5.49
C LEU A 185 17.67 -16.92 6.88
N ALA A 186 18.61 -17.41 7.68
CA ALA A 186 18.86 -16.89 9.02
C ALA A 186 19.29 -15.41 8.96
N LYS A 187 20.22 -15.04 8.06
CA LYS A 187 20.61 -13.64 7.87
C LYS A 187 19.43 -12.76 7.46
N GLN A 188 18.66 -13.18 6.47
CA GLN A 188 17.49 -12.40 6.00
C GLN A 188 16.48 -12.15 7.13
N LEU A 189 16.17 -13.16 7.93
CA LEU A 189 15.23 -13.03 9.05
C LEU A 189 15.81 -12.26 10.22
N ILE A 190 17.01 -12.60 10.69
CA ILE A 190 17.63 -11.98 11.88
C ILE A 190 17.89 -10.50 11.64
N PHE A 191 18.54 -10.15 10.54
CA PHE A 191 18.83 -8.75 10.23
C PHE A 191 17.58 -7.99 9.82
N GLY A 192 16.65 -8.60 9.06
CA GLY A 192 15.37 -7.97 8.71
C GLY A 192 14.55 -7.60 9.94
N LEU A 193 14.33 -8.55 10.83
CA LEU A 193 13.59 -8.31 12.08
C LEU A 193 14.38 -7.45 13.07
N GLY A 194 15.69 -7.70 13.24
CA GLY A 194 16.53 -7.02 14.23
C GLY A 194 16.70 -5.53 13.91
N ILE A 195 17.10 -5.20 12.68
CA ILE A 195 17.32 -3.81 12.25
C ILE A 195 15.98 -3.08 12.17
N GLY A 196 14.93 -3.73 11.63
CA GLY A 196 13.58 -3.15 11.58
C GLY A 196 13.03 -2.82 12.96
N ALA A 197 13.17 -3.73 13.92
CA ALA A 197 12.74 -3.48 15.30
C ALA A 197 13.55 -2.38 15.99
N LEU A 198 14.88 -2.37 15.79
CA LEU A 198 15.77 -1.37 16.35
C LEU A 198 15.44 0.03 15.82
N LEU A 199 15.43 0.20 14.50
CA LEU A 199 15.15 1.49 13.87
C LEU A 199 13.71 1.95 14.13
N GLY A 200 12.74 1.03 14.12
CA GLY A 200 11.36 1.36 14.47
C GLY A 200 11.24 1.93 15.90
N LYS A 201 11.89 1.29 16.88
CA LYS A 201 11.88 1.76 18.27
C LYS A 201 12.63 3.10 18.44
N ILE A 202 13.80 3.25 17.82
CA ILE A 202 14.56 4.51 17.86
C ILE A 202 13.74 5.64 17.25
N THR A 203 13.13 5.41 16.09
CA THR A 203 12.29 6.39 15.41
C THR A 203 11.09 6.78 16.24
N ALA A 204 10.37 5.81 16.80
CA ALA A 204 9.24 6.06 17.68
C ALA A 204 9.66 6.83 18.96
N PHE A 205 10.85 6.58 19.49
CA PHE A 205 11.40 7.31 20.64
C PHE A 205 11.72 8.76 20.25
N ILE A 206 12.38 9.00 19.12
CA ILE A 206 12.73 10.33 18.63
C ILE A 206 11.44 11.13 18.37
N LEU A 207 10.47 10.59 17.63
CA LEU A 207 9.21 11.27 17.30
C LEU A 207 8.34 11.60 18.52
N ARG A 208 8.53 10.89 19.64
CA ARG A 208 7.87 11.21 20.92
C ARG A 208 8.56 12.32 21.71
N LYS A 209 9.89 12.29 21.74
CA LYS A 209 10.69 13.12 22.64
C LYS A 209 11.18 14.40 21.98
N VAL A 210 11.60 14.32 20.73
CA VAL A 210 12.14 15.44 19.98
C VAL A 210 10.99 16.26 19.40
N ASP A 211 11.06 17.56 19.59
CA ASP A 211 10.14 18.52 19.01
C ASP A 211 10.85 19.23 17.85
N PHE A 212 10.53 18.79 16.63
CA PHE A 212 11.03 19.50 15.45
C PHE A 212 10.23 20.79 15.31
N LYS A 213 10.90 21.93 15.37
CA LYS A 213 10.27 23.26 15.26
C LYS A 213 9.51 23.46 13.95
N ILE A 214 9.80 22.68 12.93
CA ILE A 214 9.21 22.74 11.59
C ILE A 214 8.44 21.43 11.36
N GLU A 215 7.12 21.49 11.22
CA GLU A 215 6.27 20.31 11.04
C GLU A 215 6.66 19.45 9.82
N GLY A 216 7.06 20.09 8.72
CA GLY A 216 7.49 19.38 7.50
C GLY A 216 8.72 18.49 7.69
N LEU A 217 9.49 18.63 8.78
CA LEU A 217 10.65 17.77 9.04
C LEU A 217 10.25 16.39 9.56
N TYR A 218 9.07 16.23 10.19
CA TYR A 218 8.60 14.92 10.66
C TYR A 218 8.44 13.90 9.53
N PRO A 219 7.72 14.21 8.42
CA PRO A 219 7.62 13.31 7.29
C PRO A 219 8.97 13.01 6.64
N ILE A 220 9.81 14.03 6.45
CA ILE A 220 11.14 13.86 5.83
C ILE A 220 12.01 12.93 6.66
N PHE A 221 11.98 13.08 8.00
CA PHE A 221 12.71 12.20 8.91
C PHE A 221 12.23 10.73 8.78
N VAL A 222 10.91 10.51 8.72
CA VAL A 222 10.34 9.16 8.58
C VAL A 222 10.72 8.54 7.23
N VAL A 223 10.70 9.31 6.15
CA VAL A 223 11.19 8.89 4.82
C VAL A 223 12.65 8.46 4.88
N ALA A 224 13.50 9.27 5.49
CA ALA A 224 14.92 8.96 5.63
C ALA A 224 15.15 7.67 6.42
N VAL A 225 14.38 7.45 7.49
CA VAL A 225 14.43 6.21 8.28
C VAL A 225 13.99 5.00 7.46
N GLY A 226 12.93 5.11 6.66
CA GLY A 226 12.47 4.03 5.77
C GLY A 226 13.58 3.59 4.81
N LEU A 227 14.21 4.54 4.13
CA LEU A 227 15.34 4.28 3.23
C LEU A 227 16.56 3.71 3.97
N LEU A 228 16.87 4.26 5.15
CA LEU A 228 17.97 3.76 5.99
C LEU A 228 17.70 2.32 6.44
N SER A 229 16.47 2.00 6.83
CA SER A 229 16.06 0.65 7.24
C SER A 229 16.29 -0.37 6.13
N TYR A 230 15.89 -0.03 4.91
CA TYR A 230 16.13 -0.85 3.73
C TYR A 230 17.64 -1.00 3.47
N GLY A 231 18.33 0.13 3.30
CA GLY A 231 19.74 0.13 2.88
C GLY A 231 20.67 -0.57 3.87
N LEU A 232 20.54 -0.30 5.18
CA LEU A 232 21.36 -0.96 6.20
C LEU A 232 21.11 -2.47 6.25
N THR A 233 19.87 -2.89 6.08
CA THR A 233 19.51 -4.30 6.15
C THR A 233 20.02 -5.05 4.93
N GLU A 234 19.88 -4.51 3.72
CA GLU A 234 20.43 -5.10 2.49
C GLU A 234 21.97 -5.16 2.55
N TRP A 235 22.62 -4.11 3.07
CA TRP A 235 24.08 -4.06 3.18
C TRP A 235 24.67 -5.20 4.00
N VAL A 236 23.98 -5.65 5.04
CA VAL A 236 24.40 -6.81 5.87
C VAL A 236 23.89 -8.16 5.36
N GLY A 237 23.18 -8.18 4.21
CA GLY A 237 22.59 -9.39 3.62
C GLY A 237 21.30 -9.84 4.30
N GLY A 238 20.60 -8.90 4.96
CA GLY A 238 19.25 -9.11 5.52
C GLY A 238 18.16 -8.83 4.49
N ASN A 239 16.90 -9.04 4.90
CA ASN A 239 15.73 -8.69 4.07
C ASN A 239 15.29 -7.25 4.35
N GLY A 240 15.63 -6.32 3.44
CA GLY A 240 15.34 -4.90 3.56
C GLY A 240 13.86 -4.60 3.60
N TYR A 241 13.04 -5.29 2.81
CA TYR A 241 11.58 -5.10 2.81
C TYR A 241 10.93 -5.52 4.13
N LEU A 242 11.39 -6.63 4.72
CA LEU A 242 10.94 -7.05 6.06
C LEU A 242 11.28 -6.00 7.12
N SER A 243 12.48 -5.45 7.06
CA SER A 243 12.94 -4.40 7.98
C SER A 243 12.10 -3.15 7.88
N VAL A 244 11.85 -2.68 6.66
CA VAL A 244 11.02 -1.49 6.38
C VAL A 244 9.58 -1.68 6.85
N TYR A 245 8.97 -2.81 6.54
CA TYR A 245 7.60 -3.13 6.94
C TYR A 245 7.46 -3.15 8.46
N LEU A 246 8.39 -3.83 9.16
CA LEU A 246 8.40 -3.88 10.63
C LEU A 246 8.65 -2.51 11.25
N THR A 247 9.54 -1.71 10.68
CA THR A 247 9.79 -0.32 11.09
C THR A 247 8.48 0.49 10.99
N GLY A 248 7.77 0.36 9.86
CA GLY A 248 6.47 0.98 9.65
C GLY A 248 5.45 0.58 10.72
N ILE A 249 5.28 -0.73 10.99
CA ILE A 249 4.36 -1.23 12.03
C ILE A 249 4.67 -0.62 13.40
N ILE A 250 5.94 -0.59 13.81
CA ILE A 250 6.33 -0.09 15.13
C ILE A 250 6.06 1.42 15.24
N VAL A 251 6.43 2.20 14.22
CA VAL A 251 6.22 3.65 14.22
C VAL A 251 4.72 3.96 14.15
N GLY A 252 3.97 3.29 13.28
CA GLY A 252 2.54 3.49 13.08
C GLY A 252 1.70 3.16 14.32
N ASN A 253 2.11 2.18 15.14
CA ASN A 253 1.43 1.83 16.39
C ASN A 253 1.93 2.60 17.61
N SER A 254 2.91 3.47 17.44
CA SER A 254 3.43 4.31 18.53
C SER A 254 2.59 5.58 18.69
N LYS A 255 2.53 6.10 19.94
CA LYS A 255 1.94 7.41 20.23
C LYS A 255 2.97 8.48 19.85
N ILE A 256 2.91 8.97 18.63
CA ILE A 256 3.81 9.97 18.06
C ILE A 256 3.07 11.30 17.83
N LYS A 257 3.82 12.40 17.85
CA LYS A 257 3.29 13.73 17.51
C LYS A 257 3.03 13.82 16.00
N HIS A 258 2.10 14.66 15.59
CA HIS A 258 1.78 14.95 14.17
C HIS A 258 1.46 13.71 13.32
N LYS A 259 0.87 12.67 13.95
CA LYS A 259 0.57 11.40 13.24
C LYS A 259 -0.33 11.60 12.02
N LYS A 260 -1.31 12.52 12.10
CA LYS A 260 -2.22 12.81 10.98
C LYS A 260 -1.46 13.38 9.78
N SER A 261 -0.58 14.35 9.98
CA SER A 261 0.27 14.94 8.94
C SER A 261 1.17 13.88 8.29
N LEU A 262 1.73 12.95 9.09
CA LEU A 262 2.53 11.83 8.59
C LEU A 262 1.72 10.89 7.70
N VAL A 263 0.48 10.55 8.10
CA VAL A 263 -0.40 9.68 7.29
C VAL A 263 -0.66 10.29 5.93
N HIS A 264 -1.09 11.56 5.87
CA HIS A 264 -1.38 12.23 4.59
C HIS A 264 -0.16 12.32 3.69
N PHE A 265 1.00 12.66 4.25
CA PHE A 265 2.23 12.76 3.47
C PHE A 265 2.68 11.39 2.93
N LEU A 266 2.66 10.35 3.77
CA LEU A 266 3.05 9.00 3.39
C LEU A 266 2.06 8.39 2.37
N ASP A 267 0.76 8.69 2.48
CA ASP A 267 -0.23 8.29 1.48
C ASP A 267 0.08 8.93 0.12
N GLY A 268 0.30 10.24 0.09
CA GLY A 268 0.68 10.94 -1.14
C GLY A 268 1.94 10.38 -1.80
N ILE A 269 2.99 10.09 -1.01
CA ILE A 269 4.20 9.43 -1.53
C ILE A 269 3.89 8.02 -2.02
N SER A 270 3.10 7.24 -1.29
CA SER A 270 2.72 5.89 -1.71
C SER A 270 2.01 5.90 -3.06
N TRP A 271 1.07 6.83 -3.29
CA TRP A 271 0.42 7.00 -4.59
C TRP A 271 1.40 7.39 -5.69
N LEU A 272 2.31 8.32 -5.42
CA LEU A 272 3.35 8.71 -6.38
C LEU A 272 4.24 7.52 -6.76
N MET A 273 4.64 6.71 -5.77
CA MET A 273 5.45 5.50 -6.02
C MET A 273 4.66 4.44 -6.79
N GLN A 274 3.37 4.26 -6.50
CA GLN A 274 2.52 3.35 -7.28
C GLN A 274 2.42 3.79 -8.75
N ILE A 275 2.16 5.08 -9.01
CA ILE A 275 2.16 5.62 -10.38
C ILE A 275 3.50 5.31 -11.06
N MET A 276 4.61 5.63 -10.39
CA MET A 276 5.96 5.44 -10.94
C MET A 276 6.25 3.98 -11.25
N ILE A 277 5.95 3.07 -10.31
CA ILE A 277 6.17 1.63 -10.49
C ILE A 277 5.33 1.10 -11.64
N PHE A 278 4.00 1.27 -11.59
CA PHE A 278 3.11 0.68 -12.60
C PHE A 278 3.33 1.27 -13.99
N PHE A 279 3.64 2.55 -14.09
CA PHE A 279 4.02 3.17 -15.36
C PHE A 279 5.35 2.61 -15.89
N CYS A 280 6.37 2.51 -15.04
CA CYS A 280 7.67 1.94 -15.39
C CYS A 280 7.54 0.47 -15.85
N LEU A 281 6.73 -0.32 -15.13
CA LEU A 281 6.45 -1.72 -15.50
C LEU A 281 5.70 -1.81 -16.83
N GLY A 282 4.76 -0.91 -17.07
CA GLY A 282 4.07 -0.81 -18.36
C GLY A 282 5.02 -0.44 -19.50
N LEU A 283 5.92 0.52 -19.26
CA LEU A 283 6.91 0.96 -20.24
C LEU A 283 7.93 -0.13 -20.59
N LEU A 284 8.29 -0.97 -19.59
CA LEU A 284 9.21 -2.10 -19.76
C LEU A 284 8.55 -3.29 -20.46
N SER A 285 7.22 -3.34 -20.55
CA SER A 285 6.51 -4.43 -21.21
C SER A 285 6.47 -4.20 -22.73
N PHE A 286 6.72 -5.30 -23.46
CA PHE A 286 6.67 -5.32 -24.94
C PHE A 286 5.49 -6.18 -25.37
N PRO A 287 4.34 -5.58 -25.77
CA PRO A 287 3.17 -6.32 -26.23
C PRO A 287 3.46 -7.29 -27.39
N SER A 288 4.44 -7.03 -28.24
CA SER A 288 4.90 -7.92 -29.29
C SER A 288 5.35 -9.30 -28.78
N LYS A 289 5.87 -9.36 -27.55
CA LYS A 289 6.28 -10.62 -26.89
C LYS A 289 5.12 -11.39 -26.28
N PHE A 290 3.93 -10.82 -26.15
CA PHE A 290 2.81 -11.48 -25.47
C PHE A 290 2.37 -12.76 -26.17
N GLY A 291 2.48 -12.83 -27.47
CA GLY A 291 2.10 -14.04 -28.23
C GLY A 291 2.81 -15.32 -27.78
N THR A 292 4.04 -15.22 -27.31
CA THR A 292 4.85 -16.38 -26.86
C THR A 292 4.61 -16.74 -25.40
N VAL A 293 4.21 -15.79 -24.56
CA VAL A 293 4.10 -15.96 -23.09
C VAL A 293 2.65 -16.01 -22.59
N ILE A 294 1.65 -15.70 -23.41
CA ILE A 294 0.26 -15.63 -22.99
C ILE A 294 -0.29 -17.00 -22.53
N LEU A 295 0.07 -18.07 -23.23
CA LEU A 295 -0.41 -19.40 -22.87
C LEU A 295 0.16 -19.90 -21.54
N PRO A 296 1.48 -19.85 -21.29
CA PRO A 296 2.03 -20.08 -19.94
C PRO A 296 1.41 -19.20 -18.87
N ALA A 297 1.24 -17.89 -19.12
CA ALA A 297 0.67 -16.97 -18.15
C ALA A 297 -0.80 -17.29 -17.80
N LEU A 298 -1.63 -17.66 -18.79
CA LEU A 298 -3.00 -18.11 -18.58
C LEU A 298 -3.06 -19.41 -17.77
N ALA A 299 -2.18 -20.38 -18.08
CA ALA A 299 -2.13 -21.64 -17.36
C ALA A 299 -1.70 -21.43 -15.88
N ILE A 300 -0.67 -20.62 -15.66
CA ILE A 300 -0.21 -20.27 -14.31
C ILE A 300 -1.33 -19.53 -13.56
N SER A 301 -1.99 -18.55 -14.18
CA SER A 301 -3.09 -17.79 -13.56
C SER A 301 -4.24 -18.72 -13.17
N ALA A 302 -4.67 -19.61 -14.06
CA ALA A 302 -5.73 -20.57 -13.78
C ALA A 302 -5.35 -21.51 -12.63
N PHE A 303 -4.16 -22.09 -12.67
CA PHE A 303 -3.67 -22.98 -11.61
C PHE A 303 -3.56 -22.26 -10.27
N LEU A 304 -3.04 -21.03 -10.28
CA LEU A 304 -2.90 -20.20 -9.09
C LEU A 304 -4.25 -19.89 -8.44
N ILE A 305 -5.23 -19.42 -9.22
CA ILE A 305 -6.55 -18.99 -8.74
C ILE A 305 -7.38 -20.18 -8.26
N PHE A 306 -7.39 -21.27 -9.03
CA PHE A 306 -8.32 -22.38 -8.78
C PHE A 306 -7.71 -23.56 -8.00
N VAL A 307 -6.38 -23.64 -7.89
CA VAL A 307 -5.70 -24.76 -7.23
C VAL A 307 -4.77 -24.31 -6.11
N ALA A 308 -3.71 -23.59 -6.43
CA ALA A 308 -2.65 -23.30 -5.47
C ALA A 308 -3.13 -22.42 -4.30
N ARG A 309 -3.85 -21.36 -4.61
CA ARG A 309 -4.38 -20.43 -3.59
C ARG A 309 -5.47 -21.08 -2.73
N PRO A 310 -6.48 -21.78 -3.28
CA PRO A 310 -7.43 -22.54 -2.46
C PRO A 310 -6.75 -23.55 -1.53
N ILE A 311 -5.82 -24.38 -2.02
CA ILE A 311 -5.13 -25.37 -1.18
C ILE A 311 -4.42 -24.69 0.00
N ALA A 312 -3.68 -23.60 -0.23
CA ALA A 312 -3.00 -22.88 0.83
C ALA A 312 -4.00 -22.29 1.83
N THR A 313 -5.05 -21.63 1.34
CA THR A 313 -6.04 -20.95 2.18
C THR A 313 -6.86 -21.92 3.03
N PHE A 314 -7.44 -22.96 2.39
CA PHE A 314 -8.22 -23.97 3.11
C PHE A 314 -7.35 -24.80 4.05
N GLY A 315 -6.12 -25.15 3.65
CA GLY A 315 -5.18 -25.89 4.49
C GLY A 315 -4.85 -25.18 5.80
N ILE A 316 -4.77 -23.85 5.78
CA ILE A 316 -4.42 -23.06 6.96
C ILE A 316 -5.67 -22.61 7.75
N LEU A 317 -6.62 -21.93 7.07
CA LEU A 317 -7.74 -21.29 7.74
C LEU A 317 -8.78 -22.28 8.32
N SER A 318 -8.87 -23.50 7.76
CA SER A 318 -9.71 -24.54 8.35
C SER A 318 -9.27 -24.91 9.76
N TRP A 319 -7.98 -24.87 10.05
CA TRP A 319 -7.43 -25.11 11.38
C TRP A 319 -7.87 -24.06 12.40
N PHE A 320 -8.07 -22.82 11.95
CA PHE A 320 -8.60 -21.71 12.76
C PHE A 320 -10.13 -21.63 12.75
N LYS A 321 -10.82 -22.63 12.17
CA LYS A 321 -12.29 -22.72 12.10
C LYS A 321 -12.96 -21.52 11.43
N PHE A 322 -12.31 -20.92 10.44
CA PHE A 322 -12.94 -19.87 9.66
C PHE A 322 -14.14 -20.43 8.85
N PRO A 323 -15.26 -19.68 8.77
CA PRO A 323 -16.38 -20.06 7.92
C PRO A 323 -15.94 -20.29 6.47
N ILE A 324 -16.51 -21.31 5.81
CA ILE A 324 -16.15 -21.65 4.41
C ILE A 324 -16.31 -20.46 3.47
N LYS A 325 -17.34 -19.63 3.64
CA LYS A 325 -17.55 -18.41 2.86
C LYS A 325 -16.37 -17.44 2.94
N GLN A 326 -15.80 -17.28 4.13
CA GLN A 326 -14.61 -16.43 4.35
C GLN A 326 -13.37 -17.05 3.70
N GLN A 327 -13.18 -18.36 3.82
CA GLN A 327 -12.05 -19.06 3.19
C GLN A 327 -12.10 -18.95 1.67
N ILE A 328 -13.29 -19.13 1.04
CA ILE A 328 -13.49 -18.93 -0.40
C ILE A 328 -13.14 -17.49 -0.79
N PHE A 329 -13.59 -16.51 -0.02
CA PHE A 329 -13.32 -15.11 -0.30
C PHE A 329 -11.82 -14.78 -0.21
N ILE A 330 -11.13 -15.16 0.88
CA ILE A 330 -9.69 -14.95 1.06
C ILE A 330 -8.90 -15.66 -0.04
N SER A 331 -9.30 -16.87 -0.44
CA SER A 331 -8.71 -17.58 -1.55
C SER A 331 -8.83 -16.80 -2.87
N TRP A 332 -10.00 -16.20 -3.15
CA TRP A 332 -10.25 -15.40 -4.34
C TRP A 332 -9.48 -14.08 -4.35
N VAL A 333 -9.37 -13.42 -3.20
CA VAL A 333 -8.84 -12.05 -3.05
C VAL A 333 -7.31 -11.97 -3.18
N GLY A 334 -6.61 -13.07 -3.35
CA GLY A 334 -5.16 -13.06 -3.54
C GLY A 334 -4.73 -12.41 -4.86
N LEU A 335 -5.03 -11.11 -5.04
CA LEU A 335 -4.63 -10.34 -6.22
C LEU A 335 -3.10 -10.25 -6.33
N ARG A 336 -2.58 -10.30 -7.55
CA ARG A 336 -1.16 -10.10 -7.83
C ARG A 336 -0.93 -8.67 -8.28
N GLY A 337 0.05 -7.99 -7.69
CA GLY A 337 0.27 -6.57 -7.92
C GLY A 337 1.71 -6.24 -8.31
N ALA A 338 2.12 -5.01 -7.99
CA ALA A 338 3.42 -4.47 -8.32
C ALA A 338 4.58 -5.32 -7.78
N ALA A 339 4.49 -5.79 -6.52
CA ALA A 339 5.58 -6.53 -5.88
C ALA A 339 5.97 -7.78 -6.68
N SER A 340 4.98 -8.57 -7.14
CA SER A 340 5.26 -9.75 -8.00
C SER A 340 6.02 -9.37 -9.26
N ILE A 341 5.63 -8.27 -9.94
CA ILE A 341 6.29 -7.86 -11.18
C ILE A 341 7.70 -7.30 -10.88
N VAL A 342 7.86 -6.56 -9.77
CA VAL A 342 9.17 -6.07 -9.32
C VAL A 342 10.11 -7.24 -9.01
N PHE A 343 9.62 -8.28 -8.33
CA PHE A 343 10.44 -9.48 -8.07
C PHE A 343 10.78 -10.25 -9.36
N ALA A 344 9.91 -10.20 -10.39
CA ALA A 344 10.25 -10.70 -11.71
C ALA A 344 11.41 -9.90 -12.34
N ILE A 345 11.49 -8.59 -12.15
CA ILE A 345 12.64 -7.79 -12.61
C ILE A 345 13.92 -8.23 -11.89
N PHE A 346 13.87 -8.50 -10.58
CA PHE A 346 15.04 -9.06 -9.87
C PHE A 346 15.49 -10.37 -10.52
N ALA A 347 14.56 -11.25 -10.89
CA ALA A 347 14.90 -12.50 -11.59
C ALA A 347 15.57 -12.26 -12.95
N MET A 348 15.12 -11.24 -13.70
CA MET A 348 15.69 -10.87 -15.01
C MET A 348 17.05 -10.16 -14.93
N THR A 349 17.41 -9.59 -13.78
CA THR A 349 18.70 -8.91 -13.55
C THR A 349 19.76 -9.84 -12.96
N GLY A 350 19.45 -11.08 -12.66
CA GLY A 350 20.42 -12.07 -12.19
C GLY A 350 21.28 -12.63 -13.33
N ASP A 351 22.42 -13.21 -12.96
CA ASP A 351 23.38 -13.81 -13.92
C ASP A 351 22.90 -15.16 -14.50
N ALA A 352 21.76 -15.66 -14.05
CA ALA A 352 21.20 -16.95 -14.48
C ALA A 352 20.55 -16.84 -15.86
N VAL A 353 20.84 -17.83 -16.73
CA VAL A 353 20.15 -17.97 -18.02
C VAL A 353 18.79 -18.61 -17.75
N LEU A 354 17.72 -17.85 -18.01
CA LEU A 354 16.34 -18.30 -17.85
C LEU A 354 15.81 -18.83 -19.18
N GLN A 355 15.03 -19.93 -19.15
CA GLN A 355 14.40 -20.51 -20.33
C GLN A 355 13.21 -19.70 -20.82
N TYR A 356 12.51 -19.03 -19.90
CA TYR A 356 11.32 -18.25 -20.17
C TYR A 356 11.50 -16.78 -19.77
N ASP A 357 10.78 -15.92 -20.46
CA ASP A 357 10.68 -14.50 -20.10
C ASP A 357 9.75 -14.34 -18.87
N ILE A 358 10.34 -14.52 -17.68
CA ILE A 358 9.62 -14.49 -16.40
C ILE A 358 8.91 -13.15 -16.22
N PHE A 359 9.52 -12.04 -16.65
CA PHE A 359 8.92 -10.70 -16.50
C PHE A 359 7.58 -10.61 -17.22
N HIS A 360 7.52 -10.95 -18.51
CA HIS A 360 6.28 -10.85 -19.28
C HIS A 360 5.22 -11.87 -18.85
N ILE A 361 5.64 -13.08 -18.41
CA ILE A 361 4.70 -14.06 -17.84
C ILE A 361 4.04 -13.48 -16.58
N ILE A 362 4.83 -13.00 -15.62
CA ILE A 362 4.30 -12.47 -14.35
C ILE A 362 3.50 -11.19 -14.57
N PHE A 363 3.93 -10.36 -15.51
CA PHE A 363 3.19 -9.16 -15.92
C PHE A 363 1.77 -9.51 -16.39
N ILE A 364 1.63 -10.51 -17.28
CA ILE A 364 0.31 -10.96 -17.75
C ILE A 364 -0.48 -11.62 -16.62
N VAL A 365 0.16 -12.43 -15.75
CA VAL A 365 -0.50 -13.01 -14.56
C VAL A 365 -1.08 -11.93 -13.67
N ALA A 366 -0.32 -10.87 -13.39
CA ALA A 366 -0.79 -9.74 -12.59
C ALA A 366 -1.94 -8.98 -13.29
N LEU A 367 -1.82 -8.76 -14.60
CA LEU A 367 -2.87 -8.13 -15.41
C LEU A 367 -4.18 -8.93 -15.35
N ILE A 368 -4.13 -10.25 -15.54
CA ILE A 368 -5.29 -11.15 -15.43
C ILE A 368 -5.86 -11.12 -14.02
N SER A 369 -5.01 -11.19 -13.01
CA SER A 369 -5.43 -11.19 -11.61
C SER A 369 -6.19 -9.91 -11.27
N VAL A 370 -5.62 -8.73 -11.54
CA VAL A 370 -6.27 -7.46 -11.23
C VAL A 370 -7.53 -7.24 -12.09
N SER A 371 -7.49 -7.62 -13.38
CA SER A 371 -8.63 -7.44 -14.29
C SER A 371 -9.78 -8.39 -13.97
N LEU A 372 -9.52 -9.68 -13.79
CA LEU A 372 -10.56 -10.69 -13.58
C LEU A 372 -10.99 -10.75 -12.11
N GLN A 373 -10.04 -11.06 -11.21
CA GLN A 373 -10.37 -11.22 -9.80
C GLN A 373 -10.76 -9.88 -9.16
N GLY A 374 -10.06 -8.79 -9.50
CA GLY A 374 -10.36 -7.46 -8.98
C GLY A 374 -11.76 -6.97 -9.38
N THR A 375 -12.15 -7.13 -10.65
CA THR A 375 -13.48 -6.74 -11.13
C THR A 375 -14.60 -7.55 -10.48
N LEU A 376 -14.38 -8.85 -10.24
CA LEU A 376 -15.37 -9.74 -9.62
C LEU A 376 -15.39 -9.66 -8.08
N LEU A 377 -14.41 -9.03 -7.46
CA LEU A 377 -14.26 -8.96 -6.00
C LEU A 377 -15.50 -8.39 -5.28
N PRO A 378 -16.09 -7.25 -5.69
CA PRO A 378 -17.30 -6.73 -5.05
C PRO A 378 -18.48 -7.69 -5.18
N THR A 379 -18.61 -8.36 -6.32
CA THR A 379 -19.67 -9.35 -6.58
C THR A 379 -19.51 -10.58 -5.68
N MET A 380 -18.27 -11.05 -5.51
CA MET A 380 -17.96 -12.17 -4.61
C MET A 380 -18.24 -11.82 -3.15
N ALA A 381 -17.85 -10.62 -2.69
CA ALA A 381 -18.17 -10.16 -1.34
C ALA A 381 -19.67 -10.15 -1.06
N LYS A 382 -20.49 -9.65 -2.00
CA LYS A 382 -21.95 -9.62 -1.88
C LYS A 382 -22.57 -11.02 -1.94
N LYS A 383 -22.16 -11.87 -2.90
CA LYS A 383 -22.71 -13.24 -3.04
C LYS A 383 -22.42 -14.13 -1.84
N LEU A 384 -21.29 -13.94 -1.18
CA LEU A 384 -20.89 -14.69 0.00
C LEU A 384 -21.47 -14.09 1.31
N ASP A 385 -22.21 -12.97 1.22
CA ASP A 385 -22.77 -12.26 2.39
C ASP A 385 -21.69 -11.79 3.38
N LEU A 386 -20.58 -11.27 2.86
CA LEU A 386 -19.44 -10.79 3.64
C LEU A 386 -19.35 -9.27 3.71
N VAL A 387 -20.37 -8.55 3.20
CA VAL A 387 -20.45 -7.10 3.27
C VAL A 387 -21.07 -6.68 4.59
N ASP A 388 -20.47 -5.72 5.26
CA ASP A 388 -20.97 -5.12 6.50
C ASP A 388 -21.64 -3.77 6.18
N ASP A 389 -22.96 -3.75 6.19
CA ASP A 389 -23.74 -2.53 5.96
C ASP A 389 -24.03 -1.75 7.26
N SER A 390 -23.62 -2.28 8.44
CA SER A 390 -23.94 -1.71 9.75
C SER A 390 -22.94 -0.67 10.21
N THR A 391 -21.73 -0.68 9.66
CA THR A 391 -20.68 0.28 9.99
C THR A 391 -20.45 1.24 8.83
N PRO A 392 -20.24 2.55 9.09
CA PRO A 392 -19.73 3.45 8.05
C PRO A 392 -18.43 2.84 7.51
N VAL A 393 -18.19 3.02 6.21
CA VAL A 393 -17.01 2.43 5.53
C VAL A 393 -15.81 2.53 6.42
N LEU A 394 -15.21 1.39 6.80
CA LEU A 394 -14.08 1.35 7.72
C LEU A 394 -13.01 2.31 7.22
N LYS A 395 -12.86 3.40 7.96
CA LYS A 395 -11.76 4.31 7.74
C LYS A 395 -10.52 3.59 8.20
N THR A 396 -9.64 3.22 7.27
CA THR A 396 -8.25 2.92 7.59
C THR A 396 -7.63 4.17 8.22
N ILE A 397 -6.43 4.10 8.78
CA ILE A 397 -5.73 5.30 9.31
C ILE A 397 -5.62 6.37 8.23
N THR A 398 -5.61 6.01 6.96
CA THR A 398 -5.70 6.87 5.77
C THR A 398 -7.06 7.52 5.57
N ASP A 399 -8.15 6.91 6.02
CA ASP A 399 -9.51 7.40 5.82
C ASP A 399 -9.98 8.42 6.89
N TYR A 400 -9.07 8.96 7.71
CA TYR A 400 -9.35 10.14 8.54
C TYR A 400 -9.52 11.41 7.69
N GLU A 401 -9.80 11.27 6.39
CA GLU A 401 -9.93 12.31 5.39
C GLU A 401 -11.34 12.78 5.08
N GLU A 402 -12.39 12.34 5.76
CA GLU A 402 -13.55 13.21 5.73
C GLU A 402 -13.21 14.42 6.62
N GLU A 403 -12.55 15.39 6.02
CA GLU A 403 -12.82 16.76 6.35
C GLU A 403 -14.34 16.93 6.30
N HIS A 404 -14.98 16.96 7.46
CA HIS A 404 -16.15 17.80 7.54
C HIS A 404 -15.66 19.16 7.04
N ASN A 405 -16.33 19.73 6.05
CA ASN A 405 -16.08 21.09 5.54
C ASN A 405 -16.32 22.16 6.64
N THR A 406 -15.96 21.86 7.85
CA THR A 406 -16.00 22.72 9.01
C THR A 406 -14.63 23.35 9.16
N GLN A 407 -14.45 24.50 8.56
CA GLN A 407 -13.24 25.29 8.80
C GLN A 407 -13.35 25.92 10.19
N LEU A 408 -12.25 25.88 10.93
CA LEU A 408 -12.11 26.67 12.15
C LEU A 408 -11.50 28.00 11.74
N LEU A 409 -12.27 29.07 11.91
CA LEU A 409 -11.84 30.45 11.66
C LEU A 409 -11.63 31.16 12.97
N GLU A 410 -10.61 31.99 13.03
CA GLU A 410 -10.40 32.92 14.13
C GLU A 410 -10.95 34.30 13.73
N TYR A 411 -11.92 34.79 14.50
CA TYR A 411 -12.49 36.14 14.36
C TYR A 411 -12.14 36.99 15.57
N GLU A 412 -11.43 38.09 15.35
CA GLU A 412 -11.08 39.06 16.40
C GLU A 412 -12.19 40.09 16.58
N VAL A 413 -12.74 40.18 17.79
CA VAL A 413 -13.78 41.12 18.13
C VAL A 413 -13.21 42.55 18.24
N LYS A 414 -13.63 43.41 17.33
CA LYS A 414 -13.23 44.84 17.25
C LYS A 414 -14.30 45.74 17.82
N GLU A 415 -13.96 47.03 18.02
CA GLU A 415 -14.89 48.05 18.56
C GLU A 415 -16.18 48.22 17.74
N ASN A 416 -16.14 47.91 16.46
CA ASN A 416 -17.29 48.01 15.56
C ASN A 416 -18.02 46.67 15.34
N SER A 417 -17.67 45.62 16.05
CA SER A 417 -18.37 44.33 15.96
C SER A 417 -19.77 44.42 16.56
N SER A 418 -20.78 43.94 15.82
CA SER A 418 -22.20 43.96 16.22
C SER A 418 -22.48 43.14 17.49
N ILE A 419 -21.63 42.15 17.78
CA ILE A 419 -21.75 41.22 18.89
C ILE A 419 -21.00 41.64 20.15
N LEU A 420 -20.35 42.82 20.14
CA LEU A 420 -19.57 43.32 21.29
C LEU A 420 -20.47 43.58 22.50
N ASN A 421 -20.04 43.14 23.69
CA ASN A 421 -20.74 43.23 24.97
C ASN A 421 -22.09 42.49 25.02
N GLN A 422 -22.42 41.63 24.09
CA GLN A 422 -23.58 40.77 24.13
C GLN A 422 -23.22 39.37 24.69
N THR A 423 -24.19 38.72 25.28
CA THR A 423 -24.06 37.28 25.60
C THR A 423 -24.18 36.45 24.32
N LEU A 424 -23.65 35.24 24.31
CA LEU A 424 -23.76 34.36 23.16
C LEU A 424 -25.22 33.99 22.83
N LEU A 425 -26.12 34.08 23.80
CA LEU A 425 -27.57 33.90 23.58
C LEU A 425 -28.22 35.09 22.89
N GLU A 426 -27.69 36.28 23.07
CA GLU A 426 -28.23 37.54 22.52
C GLU A 426 -27.57 37.91 21.20
N ALA A 427 -26.34 37.44 20.99
CA ALA A 427 -25.59 37.73 19.78
C ALA A 427 -26.25 37.03 18.55
N ASP A 428 -26.44 37.85 17.51
CA ASP A 428 -27.00 37.35 16.22
C ASP A 428 -25.91 36.59 15.46
N ILE A 429 -25.75 35.31 15.82
CA ILE A 429 -24.80 34.39 15.18
C ILE A 429 -25.50 33.72 14.03
N PRO A 430 -24.94 33.73 12.79
CA PRO A 430 -25.55 33.11 11.63
C PRO A 430 -25.87 31.61 11.84
N GLU A 431 -26.99 31.14 11.26
CA GLU A 431 -27.34 29.71 11.30
C GLU A 431 -26.22 28.88 10.68
N GLY A 432 -25.80 27.83 11.38
CA GLY A 432 -24.71 26.93 10.93
C GLY A 432 -23.33 27.31 11.44
N VAL A 433 -23.19 28.38 12.23
CA VAL A 433 -21.95 28.80 12.88
C VAL A 433 -21.96 28.44 14.35
N LEU A 434 -20.93 27.76 14.80
CA LEU A 434 -20.73 27.44 16.22
C LEU A 434 -19.46 28.12 16.75
N ILE A 435 -19.57 28.86 17.85
CA ILE A 435 -18.39 29.33 18.57
C ILE A 435 -17.87 28.19 19.45
N VAL A 436 -16.71 27.62 19.05
CA VAL A 436 -16.12 26.46 19.71
C VAL A 436 -15.36 26.84 20.96
N MET A 437 -14.63 27.97 20.93
CA MET A 437 -13.87 28.52 22.04
C MET A 437 -13.61 30.00 21.83
N ILE A 438 -13.29 30.69 22.92
CA ILE A 438 -12.89 32.11 22.95
C ILE A 438 -11.48 32.18 23.52
N LYS A 439 -10.55 32.79 22.80
CA LYS A 439 -9.22 33.14 23.33
C LYS A 439 -9.27 34.53 23.87
N ARG A 440 -9.12 34.68 25.19
CA ARG A 440 -9.15 35.95 25.93
C ARG A 440 -7.87 36.06 26.74
N ASN A 441 -7.07 37.10 26.51
CA ASN A 441 -5.83 37.37 27.26
C ASN A 441 -4.90 36.13 27.38
N ASN A 442 -4.73 35.37 26.30
CA ASN A 442 -3.95 34.14 26.26
C ASN A 442 -4.54 32.93 27.03
N GLU A 443 -5.74 33.05 27.55
CA GLU A 443 -6.49 31.96 28.18
C GLU A 443 -7.61 31.48 27.26
N ILE A 444 -7.93 30.19 27.37
CA ILE A 444 -9.02 29.58 26.59
C ILE A 444 -10.28 29.57 27.45
N VAL A 445 -11.32 30.26 27.00
CA VAL A 445 -12.65 30.25 27.61
C VAL A 445 -13.55 29.29 26.81
N ILE A 446 -14.12 28.29 27.46
CA ILE A 446 -15.16 27.43 26.85
C ILE A 446 -16.48 28.20 26.96
N PRO A 447 -17.05 28.64 25.82
CA PRO A 447 -18.23 29.47 25.85
C PRO A 447 -19.50 28.68 26.23
N ASN A 448 -20.39 29.36 26.90
CA ASN A 448 -21.77 28.94 27.13
C ASN A 448 -22.73 30.10 26.81
N GLY A 449 -24.02 29.85 26.77
CA GLY A 449 -25.01 30.86 26.38
C GLY A 449 -24.95 32.19 27.15
N SER A 450 -24.47 32.19 28.41
CA SER A 450 -24.33 33.38 29.25
C SER A 450 -22.94 34.05 29.14
N THR A 451 -22.03 33.50 28.32
CA THR A 451 -20.70 34.07 28.13
C THR A 451 -20.79 35.39 27.37
N VAL A 452 -20.30 36.47 27.96
CA VAL A 452 -20.26 37.80 27.32
C VAL A 452 -19.03 37.92 26.43
N ILE A 453 -19.22 38.37 25.20
CA ILE A 453 -18.17 38.65 24.21
C ILE A 453 -17.53 39.99 24.52
N MET A 454 -16.23 40.04 24.68
CA MET A 454 -15.47 41.25 25.05
C MET A 454 -14.59 41.73 23.90
N LEU A 455 -14.22 43.01 23.96
CA LEU A 455 -13.27 43.59 23.01
C LEU A 455 -11.91 42.85 23.07
N GLY A 456 -11.37 42.51 21.93
CA GLY A 456 -10.10 41.77 21.82
C GLY A 456 -10.22 40.28 22.05
N ASP A 457 -11.43 39.72 22.22
CA ASP A 457 -11.65 38.29 22.18
C ASP A 457 -11.38 37.75 20.77
N ILE A 458 -10.71 36.61 20.68
CA ILE A 458 -10.59 35.86 19.42
C ILE A 458 -11.57 34.70 19.50
N LEU A 459 -12.65 34.80 18.76
CA LEU A 459 -13.66 33.75 18.64
C LEU A 459 -13.18 32.70 17.66
N VAL A 460 -13.13 31.44 18.08
CA VAL A 460 -12.85 30.30 17.17
C VAL A 460 -14.19 29.76 16.72
N LEU A 461 -14.51 30.00 15.46
CA LEU A 461 -15.76 29.70 14.82
C LEU A 461 -15.63 28.38 14.02
N SER A 462 -16.69 27.58 14.02
CA SER A 462 -16.82 26.38 13.18
C SER A 462 -18.08 26.52 12.33
N GLY A 463 -17.97 26.45 11.01
CA GLY A 463 -19.10 26.60 10.07
C GLY A 463 -18.84 25.98 8.71
N ILE A 464 -19.88 25.80 7.91
CA ILE A 464 -19.82 25.12 6.61
C ILE A 464 -19.47 26.08 5.46
N ASP A 465 -19.76 27.38 5.58
CA ASP A 465 -19.48 28.39 4.54
C ASP A 465 -18.81 29.62 5.16
N THR A 466 -17.64 29.95 4.68
CA THR A 466 -16.75 30.93 5.33
C THR A 466 -16.63 32.26 4.57
N ASP A 467 -17.26 32.39 3.40
CA ASP A 467 -17.08 33.59 2.56
C ASP A 467 -17.96 34.79 2.94
N GLU A 468 -18.87 34.67 3.92
CA GLU A 468 -19.81 35.73 4.32
C GLU A 468 -19.76 36.09 5.83
N PHE A 469 -18.60 35.95 6.51
CA PHE A 469 -18.51 36.38 7.91
C PHE A 469 -18.33 37.90 8.04
N ASN A 470 -19.41 38.66 8.08
CA ASN A 470 -19.49 40.02 8.63
C ASN A 470 -20.22 39.96 9.97
N LEU A 471 -19.51 39.64 11.06
CA LEU A 471 -20.01 39.75 12.46
C LEU A 471 -19.73 41.15 13.04
#